data_a59114ce34d07a279c4a4f698cb90984
#
_entry.id   a59114ce34d07a279c4a4f698cb90984
#
_cell.length_a   1.000
_cell.length_b   1.000
_cell.length_c   1.000
_cell.angle_alpha   90.00
_cell.angle_beta   90.00
_cell.angle_gamma   90.00
#
_symmetry.space_group_name_H-M   'P 1'
#
loop_
_entity.id
_entity.type
_entity.pdbx_description
1 polymer ?
#
loop_
_entity_poly.entity_id
_entity_poly.type
_entity_poly.pdbx_seq_one_letter_code
_entity_poly.pdbx_strand_id
1 'polypeptide(L)'
;MLWEAVKLALQAIRRNALRSFLTVLGIVIGVGAVIAMVTIGNGTTEKVRMELAKLGSNLLFMRPGQFGPGRASATAKPFSPRDVEAIKNQLQGVRAIAPVAQLSATIVYGTENRVSLVIGTDNEYFTTQDWLLTAGRQFLDGEIRGGRAACIIGQTVKDKLFGGLNPVGEILRVKQVACEVIGVLAGKGESSFGTDQDDIVLMPIRAFQRRIAGKSDISAINLSAASGADTAKVQADLERLMRERRGIVPGKEDDFSVRDTRQLAQTMTGTTEILTGLLGAVASVSLLVGGIGIMNIMLVSVTERTREIGIRLAIGALERQVLSQFLIEAVVLSGFGGIIGIVLGLGLAALATNALAVPFLFDAGIVLLAFTFSALVGVVFGYFPARRAAHLDPIEALRHE
;
A
#
# COMPACT_ATOMS: atom_id res chain seq x y z
N MET A 1 -6.88 9.27 46.32
CA MET A 1 -6.93 10.47 45.49
C MET A 1 -7.29 10.15 44.03
N LEU A 2 -6.49 9.36 43.26
CA LEU A 2 -6.81 9.04 41.86
C LEU A 2 -8.20 8.38 41.67
N TRP A 3 -8.57 7.42 42.51
CA TRP A 3 -9.85 6.72 42.43
C TRP A 3 -11.07 7.65 42.71
N GLU A 4 -10.94 8.57 43.63
CA GLU A 4 -11.98 9.57 43.88
C GLU A 4 -12.12 10.58 42.74
N ALA A 5 -10.98 10.98 42.11
CA ALA A 5 -10.99 11.83 40.94
C ALA A 5 -11.66 11.13 39.72
N VAL A 6 -11.43 9.83 39.51
CA VAL A 6 -12.11 9.05 38.50
C VAL A 6 -13.62 8.94 38.73
N LYS A 7 -14.06 8.72 39.98
CA LYS A 7 -15.48 8.71 40.32
C LYS A 7 -16.14 10.07 40.06
N LEU A 8 -15.47 11.16 40.45
CA LEU A 8 -15.96 12.51 40.20
C LEU A 8 -16.06 12.84 38.71
N ALA A 9 -15.07 12.42 37.92
CA ALA A 9 -15.10 12.57 36.46
C ALA A 9 -16.29 11.82 35.83
N LEU A 10 -16.55 10.57 36.27
CA LEU A 10 -17.70 9.78 35.81
C LEU A 10 -19.05 10.39 36.23
N GLN A 11 -19.14 10.98 37.43
CA GLN A 11 -20.35 11.71 37.89
C GLN A 11 -20.56 12.99 37.07
N ALA A 12 -19.48 13.73 36.73
CA ALA A 12 -19.55 14.93 35.89
C ALA A 12 -20.07 14.61 34.48
N ILE A 13 -19.61 13.50 33.91
CA ILE A 13 -20.09 12.98 32.59
C ILE A 13 -21.60 12.72 32.65
N ARG A 14 -22.09 12.06 33.70
CA ARG A 14 -23.52 11.72 33.84
C ARG A 14 -24.41 12.96 34.05
N ARG A 15 -23.93 13.99 34.74
CA ARG A 15 -24.71 15.19 35.09
C ARG A 15 -24.99 16.08 33.86
N ASN A 16 -24.08 16.11 32.87
CA ASN A 16 -24.19 16.87 31.62
C ASN A 16 -23.95 15.95 30.40
N ALA A 17 -24.68 14.84 30.31
CA ALA A 17 -24.41 13.73 29.39
C ALA A 17 -24.26 14.13 27.91
N LEU A 18 -25.12 15.02 27.41
CA LEU A 18 -25.10 15.46 26.02
C LEU A 18 -23.83 16.24 25.67
N ARG A 19 -23.40 17.16 26.56
CA ARG A 19 -22.21 17.99 26.35
C ARG A 19 -20.93 17.16 26.47
N SER A 20 -20.87 16.30 27.50
CA SER A 20 -19.76 15.40 27.71
C SER A 20 -19.62 14.42 26.55
N PHE A 21 -20.74 13.88 26.02
CA PHE A 21 -20.75 13.01 24.85
C PHE A 21 -20.17 13.70 23.61
N LEU A 22 -20.65 14.93 23.29
CA LEU A 22 -20.15 15.68 22.12
C LEU A 22 -18.66 15.99 22.22
N THR A 23 -18.15 16.28 23.41
CA THR A 23 -16.73 16.57 23.61
C THR A 23 -15.87 15.32 23.50
N VAL A 24 -16.27 14.25 24.21
CA VAL A 24 -15.59 12.95 24.12
C VAL A 24 -15.63 12.41 22.70
N LEU A 25 -16.74 12.62 21.98
CA LEU A 25 -16.89 12.23 20.59
C LEU A 25 -15.81 12.85 19.67
N GLY A 26 -15.47 14.13 19.88
CA GLY A 26 -14.40 14.79 19.13
C GLY A 26 -13.04 14.11 19.31
N ILE A 27 -12.71 13.70 20.55
CA ILE A 27 -11.49 12.95 20.85
C ILE A 27 -11.55 11.54 20.27
N VAL A 28 -12.67 10.85 20.43
CA VAL A 28 -12.90 9.50 19.91
C VAL A 28 -12.72 9.47 18.40
N ILE A 29 -13.33 10.42 17.68
CA ILE A 29 -13.19 10.52 16.23
C ILE A 29 -11.74 10.83 15.85
N GLY A 30 -11.09 11.80 16.52
CA GLY A 30 -9.72 12.17 16.22
C GLY A 30 -8.73 11.00 16.42
N VAL A 31 -8.78 10.36 17.59
CA VAL A 31 -7.93 9.21 17.93
C VAL A 31 -8.26 8.01 17.03
N GLY A 32 -9.55 7.69 16.85
CA GLY A 32 -10.00 6.57 16.05
C GLY A 32 -9.61 6.71 14.58
N ALA A 33 -9.75 7.92 14.03
CA ALA A 33 -9.35 8.22 12.66
C ALA A 33 -7.84 8.03 12.44
N VAL A 34 -6.99 8.52 13.37
CA VAL A 34 -5.52 8.34 13.28
C VAL A 34 -5.16 6.87 13.26
N ILE A 35 -5.69 6.09 14.19
CA ILE A 35 -5.37 4.66 14.31
C ILE A 35 -5.86 3.89 13.09
N ALA A 36 -7.12 4.09 12.69
CA ALA A 36 -7.68 3.40 11.53
C ALA A 36 -6.85 3.67 10.28
N MET A 37 -6.48 4.93 10.07
CA MET A 37 -5.78 5.36 8.89
C MET A 37 -4.33 4.86 8.83
N VAL A 38 -3.58 4.95 9.93
CA VAL A 38 -2.20 4.45 9.95
C VAL A 38 -2.19 2.92 9.76
N THR A 39 -3.12 2.22 10.41
CA THR A 39 -3.25 0.76 10.27
C THR A 39 -3.58 0.35 8.83
N ILE A 40 -4.53 1.03 8.17
CA ILE A 40 -4.88 0.79 6.76
C ILE A 40 -3.71 1.17 5.84
N GLY A 41 -3.05 2.29 6.09
CA GLY A 41 -1.90 2.76 5.31
C GLY A 41 -0.72 1.79 5.36
N ASN A 42 -0.34 1.33 6.55
CA ASN A 42 0.72 0.34 6.74
C ASN A 42 0.35 -0.99 6.08
N GLY A 43 -0.89 -1.45 6.22
CA GLY A 43 -1.38 -2.66 5.56
C GLY A 43 -1.35 -2.53 4.03
N THR A 44 -1.75 -1.38 3.48
CA THR A 44 -1.70 -1.12 2.03
C THR A 44 -0.26 -1.14 1.52
N THR A 45 0.66 -0.50 2.24
CA THR A 45 2.10 -0.50 1.91
C THR A 45 2.67 -1.91 1.90
N GLU A 46 2.34 -2.72 2.90
CA GLU A 46 2.80 -4.11 2.97
C GLU A 46 2.19 -4.99 1.87
N LYS A 47 0.91 -4.79 1.54
CA LYS A 47 0.28 -5.46 0.39
C LYS A 47 1.02 -5.14 -0.91
N VAL A 48 1.29 -3.86 -1.18
CA VAL A 48 2.07 -3.43 -2.36
C VAL A 48 3.45 -4.09 -2.36
N ARG A 49 4.13 -4.11 -1.20
CA ARG A 49 5.45 -4.74 -1.06
C ARG A 49 5.41 -6.25 -1.36
N MET A 50 4.42 -6.97 -0.83
CA MET A 50 4.23 -8.40 -1.12
C MET A 50 3.95 -8.66 -2.59
N GLU A 51 3.11 -7.86 -3.23
CA GLU A 51 2.80 -7.97 -4.66
C GLU A 51 4.04 -7.73 -5.55
N LEU A 52 4.82 -6.69 -5.21
CA LEU A 52 6.05 -6.41 -5.93
C LEU A 52 7.12 -7.49 -5.71
N ALA A 53 7.17 -8.10 -4.54
CA ALA A 53 8.04 -9.23 -4.27
C ALA A 53 7.71 -10.45 -5.17
N LYS A 54 6.42 -10.68 -5.50
CA LYS A 54 6.00 -11.73 -6.45
C LYS A 54 6.46 -11.48 -7.88
N LEU A 55 6.72 -10.22 -8.27
CA LEU A 55 7.24 -9.87 -9.59
C LEU A 55 8.75 -10.07 -9.73
N GLY A 56 9.46 -10.27 -8.62
CA GLY A 56 10.92 -10.34 -8.56
C GLY A 56 11.55 -9.06 -8.02
N SER A 57 12.45 -9.19 -7.04
CA SER A 57 12.95 -8.07 -6.22
C SER A 57 13.87 -7.08 -6.94
N ASN A 58 14.38 -7.40 -8.13
CA ASN A 58 15.37 -6.59 -8.87
C ASN A 58 14.98 -6.46 -10.34
N LEU A 59 13.68 -6.36 -10.63
CA LEU A 59 13.16 -6.38 -11.98
C LEU A 59 13.12 -4.97 -12.59
N LEU A 60 13.71 -4.85 -13.77
CA LEU A 60 13.66 -3.67 -14.63
C LEU A 60 12.82 -4.02 -15.86
N PHE A 61 11.85 -3.17 -16.16
CA PHE A 61 11.02 -3.28 -17.36
C PHE A 61 11.43 -2.21 -18.35
N MET A 62 11.79 -2.59 -19.57
CA MET A 62 12.00 -1.65 -20.65
C MET A 62 10.90 -1.83 -21.71
N ARG A 63 10.22 -0.76 -22.07
CA ARG A 63 9.14 -0.72 -23.05
C ARG A 63 9.35 0.42 -24.07
N PRO A 64 8.86 0.26 -25.33
CA PRO A 64 8.83 1.36 -26.28
C PRO A 64 7.88 2.47 -25.79
N GLY A 65 8.26 3.73 -26.04
CA GLY A 65 7.50 4.90 -25.67
C GLY A 65 7.65 5.35 -24.22
N GLN A 66 7.10 6.51 -23.92
CA GLN A 66 7.10 7.08 -22.59
C GLN A 66 5.80 6.76 -21.84
N PHE A 67 5.91 6.57 -20.53
CA PHE A 67 4.75 6.45 -19.64
C PHE A 67 4.18 7.84 -19.30
N GLY A 68 2.87 8.04 -19.52
CA GLY A 68 2.14 9.22 -19.06
C GLY A 68 0.82 9.37 -19.79
N PRO A 69 -0.21 9.94 -19.15
CA PRO A 69 -1.46 10.29 -19.84
C PRO A 69 -1.17 11.35 -20.90
N GLY A 70 -1.56 11.09 -22.16
CA GLY A 70 -1.43 12.03 -23.28
C GLY A 70 -0.14 11.93 -24.11
N ARG A 71 0.85 11.14 -23.70
CA ARG A 71 2.05 10.88 -24.51
C ARG A 71 1.90 9.54 -25.22
N ALA A 72 1.18 9.54 -26.30
CA ALA A 72 0.90 8.34 -27.07
C ALA A 72 2.19 7.76 -27.66
N SER A 73 2.51 6.56 -27.25
CA SER A 73 3.55 5.67 -27.76
C SER A 73 3.32 5.19 -29.20
N ALA A 74 2.34 5.76 -29.91
CA ALA A 74 1.94 5.30 -31.25
C ALA A 74 3.06 5.38 -32.32
N THR A 75 4.10 6.16 -32.07
CA THR A 75 5.26 6.31 -32.97
C THR A 75 6.55 5.67 -32.44
N ALA A 76 6.52 5.11 -31.24
CA ALA A 76 7.72 4.51 -30.65
C ALA A 76 8.08 3.20 -31.37
N LYS A 77 9.33 3.11 -31.83
CA LYS A 77 9.83 1.91 -32.51
C LYS A 77 9.92 0.73 -31.52
N PRO A 78 9.40 -0.45 -31.87
CA PRO A 78 9.61 -1.66 -31.07
C PRO A 78 11.10 -1.98 -30.95
N PHE A 79 11.45 -2.82 -29.99
CA PHE A 79 12.82 -3.32 -29.90
C PHE A 79 13.08 -4.43 -30.92
N SER A 80 14.34 -4.54 -31.30
CA SER A 80 14.80 -5.58 -32.23
C SER A 80 15.58 -6.67 -31.48
N PRO A 81 15.72 -7.88 -32.05
CA PRO A 81 16.61 -8.90 -31.49
C PRO A 81 18.05 -8.42 -31.29
N ARG A 82 18.53 -7.52 -32.17
CA ARG A 82 19.86 -6.91 -32.04
C ARG A 82 20.00 -6.03 -30.80
N ASP A 83 18.91 -5.42 -30.33
CA ASP A 83 18.94 -4.63 -29.10
C ASP A 83 19.10 -5.54 -27.87
N VAL A 84 18.40 -6.68 -27.86
CA VAL A 84 18.54 -7.69 -26.80
C VAL A 84 19.97 -8.26 -26.75
N GLU A 85 20.56 -8.58 -27.91
CA GLU A 85 21.95 -9.06 -27.98
C GLU A 85 22.94 -8.02 -27.49
N ALA A 86 22.76 -6.75 -27.85
CA ALA A 86 23.63 -5.68 -27.38
C ALA A 86 23.53 -5.50 -25.84
N ILE A 87 22.32 -5.54 -25.29
CA ILE A 87 22.11 -5.47 -23.85
C ILE A 87 22.79 -6.65 -23.16
N LYS A 88 22.62 -7.89 -23.68
CA LYS A 88 23.27 -9.09 -23.14
C LYS A 88 24.80 -9.00 -23.14
N ASN A 89 25.39 -8.37 -24.15
CA ASN A 89 26.84 -8.32 -24.32
C ASN A 89 27.50 -7.13 -23.62
N GLN A 90 26.82 -6.02 -23.43
CA GLN A 90 27.42 -4.75 -22.98
C GLN A 90 26.97 -4.32 -21.58
N LEU A 91 25.81 -4.76 -21.12
CA LEU A 91 25.31 -4.37 -19.81
C LEU A 91 25.85 -5.28 -18.71
N GLN A 92 26.46 -4.70 -17.70
CA GLN A 92 26.97 -5.42 -16.52
C GLN A 92 25.97 -5.35 -15.36
N GLY A 93 26.12 -6.25 -14.38
CA GLY A 93 25.25 -6.25 -13.19
C GLY A 93 23.85 -6.81 -13.42
N VAL A 94 23.63 -7.53 -14.53
CA VAL A 94 22.35 -8.18 -14.86
C VAL A 94 22.48 -9.70 -14.73
N ARG A 95 21.49 -10.33 -14.11
CA ARG A 95 21.39 -11.79 -13.94
C ARG A 95 20.72 -12.48 -15.11
N ALA A 96 19.65 -11.87 -15.65
CA ALA A 96 18.86 -12.42 -16.73
C ALA A 96 18.22 -11.31 -17.56
N ILE A 97 18.06 -11.56 -18.88
CA ILE A 97 17.49 -10.61 -19.84
C ILE A 97 16.53 -11.36 -20.76
N ALA A 98 15.24 -11.16 -20.59
CA ALA A 98 14.19 -11.82 -21.35
C ALA A 98 13.51 -10.86 -22.34
N PRO A 99 13.57 -11.15 -23.65
CA PRO A 99 12.72 -10.47 -24.63
C PRO A 99 11.28 -10.92 -24.47
N VAL A 100 10.35 -9.98 -24.61
CA VAL A 100 8.91 -10.21 -24.49
C VAL A 100 8.20 -9.66 -25.72
N ALA A 101 7.45 -10.51 -26.41
CA ALA A 101 6.48 -10.13 -27.41
C ALA A 101 5.14 -10.71 -26.98
N GLN A 102 4.07 -9.92 -26.94
CA GLN A 102 2.79 -10.38 -26.41
C GLN A 102 1.61 -9.97 -27.25
N LEU A 103 0.57 -10.82 -27.24
CA LEU A 103 -0.70 -10.57 -27.92
C LEU A 103 -1.81 -11.37 -27.24
N SER A 104 -2.97 -10.78 -27.05
CA SER A 104 -4.16 -11.55 -26.64
C SER A 104 -4.68 -12.38 -27.81
N ALA A 105 -4.85 -13.67 -27.59
CA ALA A 105 -5.30 -14.59 -28.63
C ALA A 105 -6.25 -15.66 -28.07
N THR A 106 -7.13 -16.15 -28.94
CA THR A 106 -8.00 -17.27 -28.60
C THR A 106 -7.21 -18.57 -28.58
N ILE A 107 -7.31 -19.28 -27.47
CA ILE A 107 -6.75 -20.61 -27.24
C ILE A 107 -7.89 -21.61 -27.23
N VAL A 108 -7.72 -22.75 -27.87
CA VAL A 108 -8.76 -23.78 -28.02
C VAL A 108 -8.18 -25.14 -27.67
N TYR A 109 -8.89 -25.89 -26.84
CA TYR A 109 -8.63 -27.28 -26.55
C TYR A 109 -9.96 -28.06 -26.57
N GLY A 110 -10.10 -29.03 -27.47
CA GLY A 110 -11.35 -29.75 -27.68
C GLY A 110 -12.50 -28.80 -28.04
N THR A 111 -13.55 -28.75 -27.21
CA THR A 111 -14.70 -27.86 -27.34
C THR A 111 -14.56 -26.55 -26.56
N GLU A 112 -13.59 -26.48 -25.66
CA GLU A 112 -13.36 -25.31 -24.80
C GLU A 112 -12.49 -24.27 -25.51
N ASN A 113 -12.81 -23.00 -25.30
CA ASN A 113 -12.03 -21.88 -25.81
C ASN A 113 -11.93 -20.75 -24.79
N ARG A 114 -10.81 -20.00 -24.88
CA ARG A 114 -10.56 -18.85 -24.01
C ARG A 114 -9.68 -17.83 -24.72
N VAL A 115 -9.91 -16.55 -24.45
CA VAL A 115 -8.99 -15.48 -24.83
C VAL A 115 -8.00 -15.27 -23.70
N SER A 116 -6.71 -15.55 -23.96
CA SER A 116 -5.66 -15.41 -22.95
C SER A 116 -4.47 -14.65 -23.55
N LEU A 117 -3.59 -14.17 -22.67
CA LEU A 117 -2.37 -13.47 -23.07
C LEU A 117 -1.31 -14.50 -23.54
N VAL A 118 -0.95 -14.44 -24.81
CA VAL A 118 0.12 -15.26 -25.38
C VAL A 118 1.41 -14.45 -25.40
N ILE A 119 2.46 -14.98 -24.79
CA ILE A 119 3.77 -14.34 -24.64
C ILE A 119 4.83 -15.15 -25.35
N GLY A 120 5.49 -14.53 -26.32
CA GLY A 120 6.71 -15.04 -26.94
C GLY A 120 7.93 -14.60 -26.15
N THR A 121 8.73 -15.56 -25.65
CA THR A 121 9.88 -15.27 -24.79
C THR A 121 10.94 -16.40 -24.88
N ASP A 122 11.96 -16.35 -24.02
CA ASP A 122 12.98 -17.38 -23.82
C ASP A 122 13.01 -17.86 -22.35
N ASN A 123 13.93 -18.78 -22.02
CA ASN A 123 14.04 -19.33 -20.67
C ASN A 123 14.49 -18.30 -19.61
N GLU A 124 15.11 -17.20 -20.02
CA GLU A 124 15.46 -16.11 -19.10
C GLU A 124 14.22 -15.46 -18.47
N TYR A 125 13.04 -15.61 -19.11
CA TYR A 125 11.77 -15.12 -18.59
C TYR A 125 11.41 -15.75 -17.25
N PHE A 126 11.70 -17.02 -17.03
CA PHE A 126 11.46 -17.71 -15.76
C PHE A 126 12.29 -17.08 -14.63
N THR A 127 13.53 -16.75 -14.93
CA THR A 127 14.43 -16.08 -13.99
C THR A 127 14.03 -14.62 -13.74
N THR A 128 13.67 -13.88 -14.80
CA THR A 128 13.30 -12.46 -14.66
C THR A 128 11.98 -12.27 -13.94
N GLN A 129 11.02 -13.17 -14.14
CA GLN A 129 9.69 -13.09 -13.55
C GLN A 129 9.53 -13.98 -12.29
N ASP A 130 10.60 -14.65 -11.86
CA ASP A 130 10.55 -15.61 -10.75
C ASP A 130 9.40 -16.63 -10.88
N TRP A 131 9.28 -17.21 -12.10
CA TRP A 131 8.29 -18.23 -12.39
C TRP A 131 8.84 -19.63 -12.12
N LEU A 132 8.10 -20.41 -11.36
CA LEU A 132 8.33 -21.84 -11.15
C LEU A 132 7.37 -22.67 -12.03
N LEU A 133 7.78 -23.89 -12.34
CA LEU A 133 6.93 -24.88 -12.99
C LEU A 133 6.36 -25.84 -11.96
N THR A 134 5.06 -26.15 -12.06
CA THR A 134 4.41 -27.19 -11.26
C THR A 134 4.45 -28.55 -11.93
N ALA A 135 4.54 -28.59 -13.27
CA ALA A 135 4.64 -29.81 -14.05
C ALA A 135 5.37 -29.54 -15.36
N GLY A 136 6.00 -30.58 -15.91
CA GLY A 136 6.69 -30.53 -17.20
C GLY A 136 8.08 -29.90 -17.13
N ARG A 137 8.49 -29.18 -18.17
CA ARG A 137 9.84 -28.63 -18.37
C ARG A 137 9.82 -27.26 -19.04
N GLN A 138 10.95 -26.56 -18.96
CA GLN A 138 11.22 -25.34 -19.72
C GLN A 138 11.48 -25.67 -21.20
N PHE A 139 11.59 -24.64 -22.03
CA PHE A 139 11.94 -24.77 -23.45
C PHE A 139 13.33 -25.36 -23.61
N LEU A 140 13.49 -26.26 -24.58
CA LEU A 140 14.82 -26.70 -25.01
C LEU A 140 15.45 -25.63 -25.91
N ASP A 141 16.78 -25.57 -25.93
CA ASP A 141 17.51 -24.63 -26.80
C ASP A 141 17.17 -24.80 -28.28
N GLY A 142 16.93 -26.05 -28.71
CA GLY A 142 16.48 -26.35 -30.06
C GLY A 142 15.10 -25.79 -30.38
N GLU A 143 14.20 -25.77 -29.42
CA GLU A 143 12.84 -25.18 -29.56
C GLU A 143 12.90 -23.66 -29.65
N ILE A 144 13.74 -23.01 -28.82
CA ILE A 144 13.94 -21.56 -28.85
C ILE A 144 14.57 -21.14 -30.18
N ARG A 145 15.67 -21.79 -30.59
CA ARG A 145 16.41 -21.45 -31.80
C ARG A 145 15.65 -21.83 -33.07
N GLY A 146 15.02 -23.00 -33.09
CA GLY A 146 14.25 -23.51 -34.24
C GLY A 146 12.86 -22.88 -34.37
N GLY A 147 12.31 -22.28 -33.30
CA GLY A 147 10.95 -21.76 -33.29
C GLY A 147 9.91 -22.89 -33.37
N ARG A 148 10.10 -23.97 -32.62
CA ARG A 148 9.10 -25.06 -32.49
C ARG A 148 7.91 -24.53 -31.67
N ALA A 149 6.71 -24.93 -32.04
CA ALA A 149 5.50 -24.55 -31.32
C ALA A 149 5.33 -25.42 -30.07
N ALA A 150 6.06 -25.08 -29.03
CA ALA A 150 5.92 -25.61 -27.68
C ALA A 150 5.29 -24.56 -26.79
N CYS A 151 4.37 -24.95 -25.90
CA CYS A 151 3.65 -24.04 -25.00
C CYS A 151 3.84 -24.41 -23.52
N ILE A 152 3.98 -23.40 -22.70
CA ILE A 152 3.89 -23.53 -21.24
C ILE A 152 2.70 -22.68 -20.81
N ILE A 153 1.76 -23.27 -20.07
CA ILE A 153 0.49 -22.64 -19.74
C ILE A 153 0.45 -22.23 -18.27
N GLY A 154 -0.25 -21.14 -17.98
CA GLY A 154 -0.52 -20.73 -16.60
C GLY A 154 -1.65 -21.54 -15.96
N GLN A 155 -1.80 -21.41 -14.64
CA GLN A 155 -2.75 -22.22 -13.86
C GLN A 155 -4.19 -21.97 -14.29
N THR A 156 -4.59 -20.73 -14.54
CA THR A 156 -5.96 -20.38 -14.98
C THR A 156 -6.29 -21.01 -16.35
N VAL A 157 -5.33 -21.02 -17.28
CA VAL A 157 -5.51 -21.67 -18.59
C VAL A 157 -5.71 -23.16 -18.41
N LYS A 158 -4.89 -23.83 -17.55
CA LYS A 158 -5.04 -25.24 -17.21
C LYS A 158 -6.43 -25.53 -16.64
N ASP A 159 -6.83 -24.79 -15.62
CA ASP A 159 -8.09 -25.06 -14.91
C ASP A 159 -9.33 -24.85 -15.79
N LYS A 160 -9.28 -23.86 -16.69
CA LYS A 160 -10.41 -23.52 -17.58
C LYS A 160 -10.52 -24.40 -18.81
N LEU A 161 -9.38 -24.82 -19.41
CA LEU A 161 -9.40 -25.60 -20.65
C LEU A 161 -9.28 -27.12 -20.40
N PHE A 162 -8.53 -27.52 -19.36
CA PHE A 162 -8.24 -28.94 -19.11
C PHE A 162 -8.96 -29.46 -17.85
N GLY A 163 -9.50 -28.58 -16.99
CA GLY A 163 -10.12 -29.00 -15.74
C GLY A 163 -9.16 -29.78 -14.85
N GLY A 164 -9.50 -31.03 -14.56
CA GLY A 164 -8.66 -31.93 -13.75
C GLY A 164 -7.67 -32.77 -14.55
N LEU A 165 -7.62 -32.65 -15.89
CA LEU A 165 -6.70 -33.42 -16.75
C LEU A 165 -5.27 -32.91 -16.65
N ASN A 166 -4.30 -33.82 -16.88
CA ASN A 166 -2.91 -33.42 -17.04
C ASN A 166 -2.70 -32.82 -18.44
N PRO A 167 -2.36 -31.53 -18.56
CA PRO A 167 -2.21 -30.90 -19.86
C PRO A 167 -0.87 -31.21 -20.56
N VAL A 168 0.12 -31.72 -19.83
CA VAL A 168 1.47 -31.95 -20.39
C VAL A 168 1.45 -33.07 -21.43
N GLY A 169 1.91 -32.78 -22.65
CA GLY A 169 1.85 -33.67 -23.79
C GLY A 169 0.64 -33.45 -24.68
N GLU A 170 -0.37 -32.74 -24.25
CA GLU A 170 -1.55 -32.43 -25.04
C GLU A 170 -1.29 -31.29 -26.05
N ILE A 171 -2.10 -31.26 -27.11
CA ILE A 171 -1.98 -30.26 -28.17
C ILE A 171 -3.13 -29.25 -28.02
N LEU A 172 -2.81 -28.00 -27.71
CA LEU A 172 -3.74 -26.91 -27.80
C LEU A 172 -3.54 -26.06 -29.05
N ARG A 173 -4.56 -25.34 -29.45
CA ARG A 173 -4.49 -24.46 -30.62
C ARG A 173 -4.49 -23.00 -30.16
N VAL A 174 -3.40 -22.30 -30.50
CA VAL A 174 -3.27 -20.85 -30.30
C VAL A 174 -3.52 -20.16 -31.62
N LYS A 175 -4.65 -19.45 -31.77
CA LYS A 175 -5.16 -18.99 -33.09
C LYS A 175 -5.27 -20.16 -34.05
N GLN A 176 -4.35 -20.20 -35.03
CA GLN A 176 -4.29 -21.23 -36.06
C GLN A 176 -3.09 -22.21 -35.90
N VAL A 177 -2.33 -22.05 -34.80
CA VAL A 177 -1.09 -22.82 -34.58
C VAL A 177 -1.33 -23.90 -33.52
N ALA A 178 -1.11 -25.15 -33.92
CA ALA A 178 -1.06 -26.27 -32.98
C ALA A 178 0.21 -26.17 -32.13
N CYS A 179 0.07 -26.24 -30.82
CA CYS A 179 1.10 -26.05 -29.82
C CYS A 179 1.06 -27.17 -28.80
N GLU A 180 2.14 -27.91 -28.64
CA GLU A 180 2.30 -28.96 -27.64
C GLU A 180 2.54 -28.34 -26.26
N VAL A 181 1.73 -28.68 -25.26
CA VAL A 181 1.92 -28.26 -23.89
C VAL A 181 3.06 -29.05 -23.26
N ILE A 182 4.16 -28.36 -22.94
CA ILE A 182 5.37 -28.98 -22.37
C ILE A 182 5.53 -28.72 -20.88
N GLY A 183 4.72 -27.81 -20.32
CA GLY A 183 4.79 -27.47 -18.89
C GLY A 183 3.64 -26.61 -18.41
N VAL A 184 3.51 -26.52 -17.10
CA VAL A 184 2.51 -25.71 -16.38
C VAL A 184 3.23 -24.83 -15.36
N LEU A 185 2.90 -23.54 -15.34
CA LEU A 185 3.43 -22.57 -14.39
C LEU A 185 2.78 -22.74 -13.02
N ALA A 186 3.52 -22.42 -11.97
CA ALA A 186 2.99 -22.26 -10.64
C ALA A 186 2.05 -21.04 -10.59
N GLY A 187 0.90 -21.18 -9.94
CA GLY A 187 -0.04 -20.08 -9.80
C GLY A 187 0.54 -18.92 -8.98
N LYS A 188 0.41 -17.69 -9.47
CA LYS A 188 0.70 -16.44 -8.76
C LYS A 188 -0.56 -15.73 -8.29
N GLY A 189 -1.72 -16.11 -8.85
CA GLY A 189 -3.02 -15.55 -8.56
C GLY A 189 -3.28 -14.20 -9.24
N GLU A 190 -4.31 -13.51 -8.77
CA GLU A 190 -4.64 -12.18 -9.24
C GLU A 190 -3.69 -11.13 -8.66
N SER A 191 -3.32 -10.15 -9.49
CA SER A 191 -2.58 -8.98 -9.02
C SER A 191 -3.51 -8.04 -8.23
N SER A 192 -2.94 -7.14 -7.41
CA SER A 192 -3.71 -6.11 -6.70
C SER A 192 -4.52 -5.18 -7.63
N PHE A 193 -4.24 -5.20 -8.92
CA PHE A 193 -4.98 -4.43 -9.94
C PHE A 193 -6.10 -5.24 -10.61
N GLY A 194 -6.46 -6.42 -10.07
CA GLY A 194 -7.51 -7.28 -10.59
C GLY A 194 -7.16 -7.99 -11.90
N THR A 195 -5.88 -8.02 -12.28
CA THR A 195 -5.43 -8.74 -13.46
C THR A 195 -4.98 -10.15 -13.06
N ASP A 196 -5.57 -11.16 -13.68
CA ASP A 196 -5.16 -12.55 -13.49
C ASP A 196 -3.79 -12.79 -14.15
N GLN A 197 -2.76 -13.07 -13.34
CA GLN A 197 -1.41 -13.31 -13.80
C GLN A 197 -1.25 -14.72 -14.39
N ASP A 198 -2.15 -15.62 -14.04
CA ASP A 198 -2.11 -17.04 -14.42
C ASP A 198 -2.83 -17.32 -15.74
N ASP A 199 -3.50 -16.31 -16.34
CA ASP A 199 -4.16 -16.42 -17.64
C ASP A 199 -3.20 -16.13 -18.81
N ILE A 200 -2.12 -16.91 -18.86
CA ILE A 200 -1.04 -16.73 -19.85
C ILE A 200 -0.63 -18.04 -20.52
N VAL A 201 -0.10 -17.90 -21.74
CA VAL A 201 0.56 -18.97 -22.48
C VAL A 201 1.92 -18.47 -22.96
N LEU A 202 2.98 -19.15 -22.55
CA LEU A 202 4.35 -18.86 -23.00
C LEU A 202 4.70 -19.72 -24.22
N MET A 203 5.37 -19.11 -25.19
CA MET A 203 5.91 -19.78 -26.40
C MET A 203 7.33 -19.29 -26.66
N PRO A 204 8.19 -20.10 -27.36
CA PRO A 204 9.46 -19.59 -27.83
C PRO A 204 9.26 -18.34 -28.70
N ILE A 205 10.05 -17.31 -28.47
CA ILE A 205 9.85 -16.00 -29.11
C ILE A 205 9.84 -16.07 -30.63
N ARG A 206 10.69 -16.91 -31.23
CA ARG A 206 10.72 -17.11 -32.70
C ARG A 206 9.47 -17.80 -33.24
N ALA A 207 8.89 -18.74 -32.48
CA ALA A 207 7.63 -19.37 -32.84
C ALA A 207 6.49 -18.36 -32.80
N PHE A 208 6.42 -17.58 -31.73
CA PHE A 208 5.44 -16.52 -31.57
C PHE A 208 5.50 -15.48 -32.70
N GLN A 209 6.71 -14.93 -32.95
CA GLN A 209 6.91 -13.91 -33.98
C GLN A 209 6.52 -14.39 -35.38
N ARG A 210 6.93 -15.58 -35.75
CA ARG A 210 6.69 -16.12 -37.11
C ARG A 210 5.27 -16.61 -37.33
N ARG A 211 4.63 -17.22 -36.32
CA ARG A 211 3.38 -17.97 -36.51
C ARG A 211 2.16 -17.27 -35.88
N ILE A 212 2.34 -16.42 -34.85
CA ILE A 212 1.25 -15.76 -34.13
C ILE A 212 1.17 -14.27 -34.47
N ALA A 213 2.29 -13.55 -34.32
CA ALA A 213 2.35 -12.09 -34.49
C ALA A 213 2.57 -11.66 -35.93
N GLY A 214 3.28 -12.46 -36.75
CA GLY A 214 3.67 -12.11 -38.13
C GLY A 214 4.70 -10.98 -38.21
N LYS A 215 5.30 -10.58 -37.08
CA LYS A 215 6.27 -9.50 -36.94
C LYS A 215 7.39 -9.92 -35.98
N SER A 216 8.61 -9.41 -36.24
CA SER A 216 9.78 -9.68 -35.37
C SER A 216 9.92 -8.70 -34.20
N ASP A 217 8.90 -7.90 -33.94
CA ASP A 217 8.90 -6.86 -32.95
C ASP A 217 8.95 -7.45 -31.52
N ILE A 218 9.72 -6.81 -30.65
CA ILE A 218 9.79 -7.07 -29.23
C ILE A 218 9.09 -5.92 -28.51
N SER A 219 8.02 -6.24 -27.80
CA SER A 219 7.16 -5.26 -27.12
C SER A 219 7.69 -4.82 -25.77
N ALA A 220 8.56 -5.62 -25.15
CA ALA A 220 9.24 -5.29 -23.89
C ALA A 220 10.52 -6.11 -23.74
N ILE A 221 11.44 -5.62 -22.93
CA ILE A 221 12.60 -6.38 -22.46
C ILE A 221 12.57 -6.33 -20.94
N ASN A 222 12.50 -7.51 -20.33
CA ASN A 222 12.52 -7.66 -18.88
C ASN A 222 13.94 -8.03 -18.45
N LEU A 223 14.46 -7.35 -17.46
CA LEU A 223 15.80 -7.57 -16.95
C LEU A 223 15.74 -7.80 -15.43
N SER A 224 16.49 -8.79 -14.95
CA SER A 224 16.70 -9.00 -13.53
C SER A 224 18.12 -8.58 -13.18
N ALA A 225 18.30 -7.59 -12.32
CA ALA A 225 19.62 -7.21 -11.85
C ALA A 225 20.21 -8.30 -10.95
N ALA A 226 21.54 -8.42 -10.95
CA ALA A 226 22.25 -9.37 -10.09
C ALA A 226 22.03 -9.04 -8.60
N SER A 227 22.11 -10.04 -7.75
CA SER A 227 22.00 -9.85 -6.30
C SER A 227 23.12 -8.89 -5.81
N GLY A 228 22.72 -7.82 -5.13
CA GLY A 228 23.65 -6.80 -4.64
C GLY A 228 24.01 -5.71 -5.65
N ALA A 229 23.57 -5.80 -6.92
CA ALA A 229 23.75 -4.72 -7.87
C ALA A 229 22.83 -3.53 -7.55
N ASP A 230 23.34 -2.34 -7.77
CA ASP A 230 22.55 -1.09 -7.70
C ASP A 230 21.67 -1.01 -8.95
N THR A 231 20.37 -1.22 -8.78
CA THR A 231 19.39 -1.18 -9.87
C THR A 231 19.32 0.19 -10.54
N ALA A 232 19.54 1.28 -9.79
CA ALA A 232 19.57 2.63 -10.36
C ALA A 232 20.74 2.81 -11.32
N LYS A 233 21.92 2.25 -10.98
CA LYS A 233 23.09 2.25 -11.87
C LYS A 233 22.83 1.40 -13.11
N VAL A 234 22.28 0.20 -12.93
CA VAL A 234 21.91 -0.69 -14.07
C VAL A 234 20.93 0.00 -14.99
N GLN A 235 19.92 0.69 -14.42
CA GLN A 235 18.95 1.48 -15.20
C GLN A 235 19.64 2.58 -16.00
N ALA A 236 20.50 3.40 -15.38
CA ALA A 236 21.20 4.48 -16.05
C ALA A 236 22.13 3.98 -17.17
N ASP A 237 22.85 2.87 -16.94
CA ASP A 237 23.70 2.24 -17.94
C ASP A 237 22.89 1.67 -19.11
N LEU A 238 21.71 1.06 -18.83
CA LEU A 238 20.79 0.57 -19.85
C LEU A 238 20.21 1.73 -20.69
N GLU A 239 19.78 2.82 -20.06
CA GLU A 239 19.27 4.01 -20.74
C GLU A 239 20.34 4.64 -21.64
N ARG A 240 21.58 4.77 -21.15
CA ARG A 240 22.72 5.27 -21.94
C ARG A 240 22.97 4.38 -23.16
N LEU A 241 23.08 3.08 -22.97
CA LEU A 241 23.27 2.10 -24.05
C LEU A 241 22.19 2.21 -25.12
N MET A 242 20.94 2.30 -24.70
CA MET A 242 19.82 2.38 -25.63
C MET A 242 19.74 3.72 -26.36
N ARG A 243 20.09 4.84 -25.71
CA ARG A 243 20.22 6.16 -26.36
C ARG A 243 21.27 6.15 -27.46
N GLU A 244 22.45 5.56 -27.19
CA GLU A 244 23.53 5.42 -28.17
C GLU A 244 23.08 4.59 -29.38
N ARG A 245 22.44 3.43 -29.13
CA ARG A 245 21.95 2.53 -30.18
C ARG A 245 20.86 3.12 -31.04
N ARG A 246 19.97 3.93 -30.45
CA ARG A 246 18.87 4.58 -31.16
C ARG A 246 19.22 5.93 -31.75
N GLY A 247 20.47 6.40 -31.54
CA GLY A 247 20.95 7.69 -32.03
C GLY A 247 20.17 8.87 -31.45
N ILE A 248 19.74 8.76 -30.18
CA ILE A 248 19.01 9.83 -29.51
C ILE A 248 20.00 10.90 -29.06
N VAL A 249 19.90 12.10 -29.65
CA VAL A 249 20.78 13.23 -29.33
C VAL A 249 20.45 13.80 -27.95
N PRO A 250 21.45 14.33 -27.24
CA PRO A 250 21.22 15.03 -25.96
C PRO A 250 20.14 16.12 -26.11
N GLY A 251 19.19 16.14 -25.17
CA GLY A 251 18.08 17.08 -25.17
C GLY A 251 16.80 16.59 -25.88
N LYS A 252 16.85 15.47 -26.62
CA LYS A 252 15.62 14.80 -27.11
C LYS A 252 15.07 13.83 -26.08
N GLU A 253 13.73 13.74 -26.04
CA GLU A 253 13.00 12.74 -25.24
C GLU A 253 13.29 11.33 -25.76
N ASP A 254 13.38 10.38 -24.85
CA ASP A 254 13.57 8.98 -25.20
C ASP A 254 12.30 8.39 -25.82
N ASP A 255 12.47 7.56 -26.85
CA ASP A 255 11.38 6.80 -27.49
C ASP A 255 11.16 5.44 -26.80
N PHE A 256 11.73 5.27 -25.62
CA PHE A 256 11.58 4.11 -24.72
C PHE A 256 11.55 4.58 -23.27
N SER A 257 11.13 3.69 -22.40
CA SER A 257 11.16 3.92 -20.94
C SER A 257 11.69 2.70 -20.22
N VAL A 258 12.50 2.93 -19.18
CA VAL A 258 12.99 1.91 -18.25
C VAL A 258 12.38 2.19 -16.89
N ARG A 259 11.83 1.17 -16.24
CA ARG A 259 11.26 1.28 -14.90
C ARG A 259 11.81 0.19 -14.00
N ASP A 260 12.24 0.61 -12.83
CA ASP A 260 12.58 -0.26 -11.72
C ASP A 260 11.32 -0.54 -10.87
N THR A 261 11.07 -1.80 -10.57
CA THR A 261 9.97 -2.22 -9.67
C THR A 261 10.11 -1.60 -8.28
N ARG A 262 11.34 -1.42 -7.80
CA ARG A 262 11.63 -0.76 -6.52
C ARG A 262 11.20 0.70 -6.52
N GLN A 263 11.49 1.43 -7.60
CA GLN A 263 11.08 2.83 -7.75
C GLN A 263 9.57 2.98 -7.80
N LEU A 264 8.87 2.02 -8.44
CA LEU A 264 7.41 1.96 -8.43
C LEU A 264 6.87 1.78 -7.02
N ALA A 265 7.47 0.85 -6.24
CA ALA A 265 7.13 0.64 -4.85
C ALA A 265 7.31 1.91 -4.01
N GLN A 266 8.47 2.57 -4.14
CA GLN A 266 8.78 3.81 -3.41
C GLN A 266 7.79 4.93 -3.75
N THR A 267 7.41 5.06 -5.02
CA THR A 267 6.43 6.07 -5.44
C THR A 267 5.05 5.80 -4.81
N MET A 268 4.61 4.54 -4.79
CA MET A 268 3.34 4.16 -4.17
C MET A 268 3.36 4.35 -2.65
N THR A 269 4.45 3.97 -1.99
CA THR A 269 4.64 4.19 -0.54
C THR A 269 4.64 5.67 -0.21
N GLY A 270 5.38 6.49 -0.96
CA GLY A 270 5.42 7.95 -0.77
C GLY A 270 4.04 8.60 -0.95
N THR A 271 3.24 8.14 -1.90
CA THR A 271 1.86 8.62 -2.06
C THR A 271 1.01 8.28 -0.84
N THR A 272 1.14 7.06 -0.31
CA THR A 272 0.43 6.63 0.90
C THR A 272 0.87 7.46 2.11
N GLU A 273 2.16 7.76 2.26
CA GLU A 273 2.68 8.62 3.32
C GLU A 273 2.11 10.05 3.26
N ILE A 274 2.04 10.64 2.07
CA ILE A 274 1.43 11.97 1.87
C ILE A 274 -0.04 11.95 2.26
N LEU A 275 -0.81 10.97 1.81
CA LEU A 275 -2.23 10.84 2.16
C LEU A 275 -2.41 10.64 3.66
N THR A 276 -1.57 9.80 4.28
CA THR A 276 -1.56 9.58 5.72
C THR A 276 -1.24 10.87 6.48
N GLY A 277 -0.30 11.67 6.00
CA GLY A 277 0.03 12.97 6.57
C GLY A 277 -1.12 13.98 6.49
N LEU A 278 -1.78 14.08 5.34
CA LEU A 278 -2.93 14.96 5.15
C LEU A 278 -4.10 14.62 6.07
N LEU A 279 -4.42 13.35 6.16
CA LEU A 279 -5.49 12.90 7.04
C LEU A 279 -5.09 13.04 8.52
N GLY A 280 -3.81 12.86 8.87
CA GLY A 280 -3.26 13.16 10.19
C GLY A 280 -3.45 14.62 10.56
N ALA A 281 -3.29 15.55 9.62
CA ALA A 281 -3.59 16.96 9.85
C ALA A 281 -5.08 17.20 10.15
N VAL A 282 -5.99 16.57 9.41
CA VAL A 282 -7.45 16.64 9.68
C VAL A 282 -7.79 16.08 11.06
N ALA A 283 -7.19 14.94 11.42
CA ALA A 283 -7.39 14.35 12.75
C ALA A 283 -6.86 15.24 13.87
N SER A 284 -5.75 15.94 13.65
CA SER A 284 -5.20 16.92 14.59
C SER A 284 -6.17 18.08 14.83
N VAL A 285 -6.81 18.58 13.77
CA VAL A 285 -7.88 19.60 13.90
C VAL A 285 -9.06 19.04 14.71
N SER A 286 -9.46 17.80 14.46
CA SER A 286 -10.54 17.16 15.25
C SER A 286 -10.19 17.04 16.73
N LEU A 287 -8.93 16.70 17.05
CA LEU A 287 -8.44 16.65 18.44
C LEU A 287 -8.40 18.04 19.10
N LEU A 288 -8.03 19.10 18.35
CA LEU A 288 -8.10 20.49 18.85
C LEU A 288 -9.54 20.89 19.17
N VAL A 289 -10.50 20.58 18.31
CA VAL A 289 -11.93 20.83 18.55
C VAL A 289 -12.42 20.06 19.79
N GLY A 290 -12.02 18.77 19.92
CA GLY A 290 -12.28 17.98 21.11
C GLY A 290 -11.67 18.59 22.39
N GLY A 291 -10.43 19.11 22.30
CA GLY A 291 -9.74 19.80 23.38
C GLY A 291 -10.46 21.11 23.82
N ILE A 292 -10.91 21.92 22.87
CA ILE A 292 -11.73 23.11 23.13
C ILE A 292 -13.04 22.70 23.85
N GLY A 293 -13.62 21.57 23.42
CA GLY A 293 -14.78 20.99 24.09
C GLY A 293 -14.49 20.63 25.55
N ILE A 294 -13.33 20.00 25.87
CA ILE A 294 -12.91 19.74 27.25
C ILE A 294 -12.80 21.06 28.04
N MET A 295 -12.12 22.05 27.45
CA MET A 295 -11.96 23.37 28.10
C MET A 295 -13.32 23.97 28.45
N ASN A 296 -14.28 23.93 27.52
CA ASN A 296 -15.62 24.48 27.75
C ASN A 296 -16.39 23.74 28.86
N ILE A 297 -16.31 22.38 28.88
CA ILE A 297 -16.93 21.59 29.96
C ILE A 297 -16.31 21.92 31.29
N MET A 298 -14.99 22.01 31.36
CA MET A 298 -14.27 22.30 32.59
C MET A 298 -14.57 23.70 33.09
N LEU A 299 -14.69 24.71 32.22
CA LEU A 299 -15.08 26.08 32.63
C LEU A 299 -16.49 26.11 33.27
N VAL A 300 -17.44 25.39 32.63
CA VAL A 300 -18.79 25.28 33.21
C VAL A 300 -18.78 24.50 34.53
N SER A 301 -18.01 23.40 34.61
CA SER A 301 -17.87 22.65 35.86
C SER A 301 -17.28 23.47 36.98
N VAL A 302 -16.32 24.35 36.70
CA VAL A 302 -15.76 25.29 37.67
C VAL A 302 -16.81 26.30 38.13
N THR A 303 -17.60 26.87 37.20
CA THR A 303 -18.65 27.84 37.58
C THR A 303 -19.77 27.19 38.40
N GLU A 304 -20.22 25.97 38.03
CA GLU A 304 -21.22 25.24 38.80
C GLU A 304 -20.76 24.85 40.22
N ARG A 305 -19.44 24.68 40.42
CA ARG A 305 -18.83 24.28 41.68
C ARG A 305 -18.10 25.43 42.40
N THR A 306 -18.32 26.68 41.99
CA THR A 306 -17.61 27.85 42.53
C THR A 306 -17.71 27.93 44.05
N ARG A 307 -18.89 27.72 44.64
CA ARG A 307 -19.12 27.73 46.08
C ARG A 307 -18.38 26.59 46.81
N GLU A 308 -18.39 25.39 46.24
CA GLU A 308 -17.67 24.24 46.80
C GLU A 308 -16.15 24.46 46.80
N ILE A 309 -15.60 25.01 45.72
CA ILE A 309 -14.18 25.38 45.61
C ILE A 309 -13.84 26.47 46.63
N GLY A 310 -14.68 27.49 46.73
CA GLY A 310 -14.50 28.59 47.72
C GLY A 310 -14.48 28.09 49.15
N ILE A 311 -15.37 27.17 49.54
CA ILE A 311 -15.36 26.56 50.89
C ILE A 311 -14.03 25.82 51.12
N ARG A 312 -13.55 25.03 50.17
CA ARG A 312 -12.27 24.30 50.30
C ARG A 312 -11.08 25.24 50.47
N LEU A 313 -11.02 26.33 49.71
CA LEU A 313 -9.97 27.33 49.80
C LEU A 313 -10.06 28.08 51.16
N ALA A 314 -11.28 28.43 51.64
CA ALA A 314 -11.50 29.08 52.91
C ALA A 314 -11.05 28.24 54.11
N ILE A 315 -11.17 26.91 54.07
CA ILE A 315 -10.71 26.01 55.12
C ILE A 315 -9.23 25.61 54.97
N GLY A 316 -8.47 26.22 54.03
CA GLY A 316 -7.02 26.08 53.90
C GLY A 316 -6.53 25.08 52.85
N ALA A 317 -7.35 24.69 51.88
CA ALA A 317 -6.85 23.92 50.77
C ALA A 317 -5.86 24.72 49.91
N LEU A 318 -4.75 24.08 49.51
CA LEU A 318 -3.74 24.73 48.68
C LEU A 318 -4.23 24.85 47.24
N GLU A 319 -3.93 25.98 46.59
CA GLU A 319 -4.23 26.20 45.15
C GLU A 319 -3.75 25.04 44.27
N ARG A 320 -2.54 24.51 44.57
CA ARG A 320 -1.97 23.36 43.86
C ARG A 320 -2.84 22.08 43.96
N GLN A 321 -3.56 21.90 45.06
CA GLN A 321 -4.45 20.75 45.23
C GLN A 321 -5.69 20.88 44.37
N VAL A 322 -6.27 22.07 44.29
CA VAL A 322 -7.40 22.36 43.41
C VAL A 322 -6.99 22.25 41.95
N LEU A 323 -5.85 22.85 41.57
CA LEU A 323 -5.29 22.74 40.22
C LEU A 323 -5.12 21.28 39.80
N SER A 324 -4.44 20.46 40.63
CA SER A 324 -4.18 19.06 40.32
C SER A 324 -5.46 18.23 40.20
N GLN A 325 -6.48 18.52 41.03
CA GLN A 325 -7.75 17.82 40.99
C GLN A 325 -8.44 18.02 39.63
N PHE A 326 -8.61 19.28 39.20
CA PHE A 326 -9.27 19.59 37.93
C PHE A 326 -8.45 19.13 36.73
N LEU A 327 -7.11 19.20 36.82
CA LEU A 327 -6.24 18.68 35.76
C LEU A 327 -6.36 17.17 35.59
N ILE A 328 -6.40 16.40 36.69
CA ILE A 328 -6.64 14.95 36.65
C ILE A 328 -8.03 14.65 36.05
N GLU A 329 -9.06 15.45 36.40
CA GLU A 329 -10.41 15.28 35.84
C GLU A 329 -10.39 15.43 34.29
N ALA A 330 -9.68 16.46 33.78
CA ALA A 330 -9.53 16.67 32.35
C ALA A 330 -8.75 15.53 31.65
N VAL A 331 -7.67 15.04 32.27
CA VAL A 331 -6.85 13.92 31.72
C VAL A 331 -7.64 12.60 31.75
N VAL A 332 -8.43 12.36 32.80
CA VAL A 332 -9.30 11.15 32.85
C VAL A 332 -10.36 11.22 31.76
N LEU A 333 -10.98 12.39 31.55
CA LEU A 333 -11.98 12.55 30.49
C LEU A 333 -11.39 12.32 29.08
N SER A 334 -10.23 12.93 28.81
CA SER A 334 -9.55 12.76 27.54
C SER A 334 -9.00 11.34 27.34
N GLY A 335 -8.44 10.73 28.39
CA GLY A 335 -7.96 9.36 28.39
C GLY A 335 -9.07 8.34 28.11
N PHE A 336 -10.25 8.57 28.72
CA PHE A 336 -11.44 7.75 28.44
C PHE A 336 -11.88 7.86 26.97
N GLY A 337 -11.93 9.09 26.43
CA GLY A 337 -12.17 9.32 25.00
C GLY A 337 -11.11 8.65 24.13
N GLY A 338 -9.84 8.74 24.52
CA GLY A 338 -8.72 8.08 23.85
C GLY A 338 -8.86 6.57 23.80
N ILE A 339 -9.19 5.91 24.92
CA ILE A 339 -9.40 4.45 24.97
C ILE A 339 -10.55 4.01 24.06
N ILE A 340 -11.69 4.70 24.12
CA ILE A 340 -12.83 4.41 23.24
C ILE A 340 -12.42 4.62 21.77
N GLY A 341 -11.70 5.72 21.47
CA GLY A 341 -11.18 6.01 20.14
C GLY A 341 -10.24 4.91 19.62
N ILE A 342 -9.35 4.39 20.48
CA ILE A 342 -8.47 3.27 20.16
C ILE A 342 -9.27 2.02 19.79
N VAL A 343 -10.23 1.63 20.63
CA VAL A 343 -11.04 0.42 20.41
C VAL A 343 -11.85 0.56 19.11
N LEU A 344 -12.52 1.68 18.92
CA LEU A 344 -13.30 1.94 17.69
C LEU A 344 -12.40 2.07 16.46
N GLY A 345 -11.25 2.74 16.57
CA GLY A 345 -10.28 2.88 15.49
C GLY A 345 -9.71 1.54 15.02
N LEU A 346 -9.32 0.67 15.96
CA LEU A 346 -8.85 -0.69 15.64
C LEU A 346 -9.98 -1.56 15.06
N GLY A 347 -11.21 -1.45 15.59
CA GLY A 347 -12.36 -2.16 15.06
C GLY A 347 -12.69 -1.75 13.62
N LEU A 348 -12.73 -0.45 13.35
CA LEU A 348 -12.93 0.09 11.99
C LEU A 348 -11.77 -0.30 11.04
N ALA A 349 -10.52 -0.24 11.53
CA ALA A 349 -9.37 -0.69 10.76
C ALA A 349 -9.48 -2.17 10.38
N ALA A 350 -9.86 -3.04 11.31
CA ALA A 350 -10.03 -4.47 11.04
C ALA A 350 -11.14 -4.75 10.02
N LEU A 351 -12.27 -4.05 10.11
CA LEU A 351 -13.37 -4.16 9.13
C LEU A 351 -12.93 -3.66 7.75
N ALA A 352 -12.28 -2.50 7.69
CA ALA A 352 -11.83 -1.91 6.43
C ALA A 352 -10.73 -2.74 5.76
N THR A 353 -9.75 -3.25 6.51
CA THR A 353 -8.67 -4.08 5.97
C THR A 353 -9.21 -5.40 5.41
N ASN A 354 -10.22 -6.00 6.07
CA ASN A 354 -10.87 -7.20 5.54
C ASN A 354 -11.65 -6.90 4.24
N ALA A 355 -12.41 -5.81 4.19
CA ALA A 355 -13.17 -5.41 3.00
C ALA A 355 -12.27 -5.06 1.80
N LEU A 356 -11.09 -4.47 2.06
CA LEU A 356 -10.10 -4.10 1.04
C LEU A 356 -9.12 -5.24 0.71
N ALA A 357 -9.27 -6.40 1.35
CA ALA A 357 -8.33 -7.53 1.25
C ALA A 357 -6.87 -7.10 1.47
N VAL A 358 -6.62 -6.28 2.51
CA VAL A 358 -5.32 -5.75 2.91
C VAL A 358 -4.94 -6.40 4.24
N PRO A 359 -3.67 -6.76 4.49
CA PRO A 359 -3.26 -7.33 5.78
C PRO A 359 -3.48 -6.34 6.93
N PHE A 360 -4.08 -6.82 8.01
CA PHE A 360 -4.22 -6.04 9.24
C PHE A 360 -2.88 -6.08 10.00
N LEU A 361 -2.22 -4.94 10.13
CA LEU A 361 -0.96 -4.80 10.86
C LEU A 361 -1.20 -4.01 12.13
N PHE A 362 -1.16 -4.68 13.28
CA PHE A 362 -1.24 -4.03 14.58
C PHE A 362 0.08 -3.35 14.92
N ASP A 363 0.04 -2.04 15.17
CA ASP A 363 1.18 -1.25 15.58
C ASP A 363 0.97 -0.71 17.01
N ALA A 364 1.67 -1.31 17.98
CA ALA A 364 1.60 -0.88 19.38
C ALA A 364 2.15 0.53 19.58
N GLY A 365 3.09 0.96 18.72
CA GLY A 365 3.69 2.30 18.79
C GLY A 365 2.64 3.40 18.52
N ILE A 366 1.82 3.22 17.48
CA ILE A 366 0.76 4.19 17.15
C ILE A 366 -0.33 4.23 18.20
N VAL A 367 -0.67 3.09 18.81
CA VAL A 367 -1.65 3.02 19.90
C VAL A 367 -1.15 3.80 21.12
N LEU A 368 0.11 3.60 21.50
CA LEU A 368 0.72 4.30 22.63
C LEU A 368 0.84 5.81 22.34
N LEU A 369 1.24 6.17 21.13
CA LEU A 369 1.35 7.56 20.69
C LEU A 369 -0.02 8.25 20.72
N ALA A 370 -1.06 7.62 20.19
CA ALA A 370 -2.41 8.15 20.17
C ALA A 370 -2.98 8.34 21.59
N PHE A 371 -2.75 7.39 22.50
CA PHE A 371 -3.15 7.49 23.89
C PHE A 371 -2.41 8.63 24.61
N THR A 372 -1.08 8.72 24.44
CA THR A 372 -0.27 9.78 25.05
C THR A 372 -0.69 11.15 24.53
N PHE A 373 -0.97 11.26 23.23
CA PHE A 373 -1.44 12.51 22.63
C PHE A 373 -2.82 12.91 23.14
N SER A 374 -3.75 11.96 23.31
CA SER A 374 -5.05 12.19 23.93
C SER A 374 -4.90 12.73 25.37
N ALA A 375 -4.03 12.13 26.18
CA ALA A 375 -3.75 12.60 27.52
C ALA A 375 -3.15 14.02 27.53
N LEU A 376 -2.23 14.31 26.60
CA LEU A 376 -1.62 15.64 26.43
C LEU A 376 -2.68 16.72 26.11
N VAL A 377 -3.63 16.41 25.21
CA VAL A 377 -4.77 17.29 24.91
C VAL A 377 -5.56 17.59 26.18
N GLY A 378 -5.83 16.59 27.03
CA GLY A 378 -6.47 16.78 28.33
C GLY A 378 -5.69 17.72 29.23
N VAL A 379 -4.37 17.58 29.30
CA VAL A 379 -3.50 18.47 30.11
C VAL A 379 -3.53 19.90 29.55
N VAL A 380 -3.31 20.09 28.27
CA VAL A 380 -3.21 21.43 27.66
C VAL A 380 -4.52 22.21 27.78
N PHE A 381 -5.63 21.57 27.39
CA PHE A 381 -6.94 22.25 27.44
C PHE A 381 -7.60 22.26 28.82
N GLY A 382 -7.21 21.35 29.71
CA GLY A 382 -7.65 21.33 31.10
C GLY A 382 -6.90 22.32 31.99
N TYR A 383 -5.68 22.71 31.60
CA TYR A 383 -4.85 23.59 32.45
C TYR A 383 -5.46 24.97 32.70
N PHE A 384 -5.99 25.62 31.67
CA PHE A 384 -6.55 26.96 31.79
C PHE A 384 -7.78 27.02 32.75
N PRO A 385 -8.80 26.16 32.61
CA PRO A 385 -9.91 26.07 33.56
C PRO A 385 -9.46 25.70 34.98
N ALA A 386 -8.55 24.74 35.10
CA ALA A 386 -8.03 24.30 36.40
C ALA A 386 -7.29 25.42 37.14
N ARG A 387 -6.49 26.22 36.41
CA ARG A 387 -5.83 27.40 36.97
C ARG A 387 -6.83 28.44 37.41
N ARG A 388 -7.90 28.67 36.66
CA ARG A 388 -8.96 29.61 37.02
C ARG A 388 -9.68 29.18 38.29
N ALA A 389 -9.93 27.88 38.45
CA ALA A 389 -10.52 27.33 39.68
C ALA A 389 -9.61 27.49 40.89
N ALA A 390 -8.27 27.30 40.72
CA ALA A 390 -7.31 27.41 41.80
C ALA A 390 -7.11 28.84 42.34
N HIS A 391 -7.38 29.87 41.53
CA HIS A 391 -7.20 31.27 41.85
C HIS A 391 -8.53 31.99 42.16
N LEU A 392 -9.61 31.26 42.50
CA LEU A 392 -10.86 31.84 42.93
C LEU A 392 -10.69 32.49 44.31
N ASP A 393 -11.19 33.73 44.44
CA ASP A 393 -11.26 34.38 45.74
C ASP A 393 -12.34 33.68 46.60
N PRO A 394 -11.98 33.13 47.78
CA PRO A 394 -12.94 32.47 48.68
C PRO A 394 -14.12 33.34 49.09
N ILE A 395 -13.89 34.66 49.25
CA ILE A 395 -14.92 35.59 49.66
C ILE A 395 -15.94 35.83 48.55
N GLU A 396 -15.46 36.06 47.34
CA GLU A 396 -16.33 36.20 46.17
C GLU A 396 -17.06 34.90 45.82
N ALA A 397 -16.38 33.76 45.94
CA ALA A 397 -16.95 32.43 45.66
C ALA A 397 -18.09 32.05 46.62
N LEU A 398 -18.05 32.53 47.90
CA LEU A 398 -19.10 32.30 48.86
C LEU A 398 -20.29 33.29 48.74
N ARG A 399 -20.08 34.42 48.03
CA ARG A 399 -21.07 35.46 47.80
C ARG A 399 -21.92 35.22 46.54
N HIS A 400 -21.50 34.31 45.68
CA HIS A 400 -22.26 33.90 44.51
C HIS A 400 -23.43 32.99 44.94
N GLU A 401 -24.66 33.48 44.78
CA GLU A 401 -25.90 32.68 44.85
C GLU A 401 -26.09 31.84 43.59
#